data_bb008d8795b76e5c7eeadc4e8f1aefd6
#
_entry.id   bb008d8795b76e5c7eeadc4e8f1aefd6
#
_cell.length_a   1.000
_cell.length_b   1.000
_cell.length_c   1.000
_cell.angle_alpha   90.00
_cell.angle_beta   90.00
_cell.angle_gamma   90.00
#
_symmetry.space_group_name_H-M   'P 1'
#
loop_
_entity.id
_entity.type
_entity.pdbx_description
1 polymer ?
#
loop_
_entity_poly.entity_id
_entity_poly.type
_entity_poly.pdbx_seq_one_letter_code
_entity_poly.pdbx_strand_id
1 'polypeptide(L)'
;VLIQQFGCGGPIGRAGGRAFDARFTSAYPPYEQLGFAPLTRTDSDVNARVWLRIGEVGQSLALIEQILDQLPIGPVRVDVSRSGQAGEGMALIEGFRGDILVWLRLNADGTVARCHPRDPSWFQWPLLEAAIEGNIVADFPLCNKSFNGSYSGHDL
;
A
#
# COMPACT_ATOMS: atom_id res chain seq x y z
N VAL A 1 -6.46 -14.67 11.74
CA VAL A 1 -7.32 -15.40 10.82
C VAL A 1 -8.00 -14.46 9.84
N LEU A 2 -8.76 -13.41 10.28
CA LEU A 2 -9.49 -12.49 9.38
C LEU A 2 -8.54 -11.70 8.45
N ILE A 3 -7.39 -11.22 8.93
CA ILE A 3 -6.40 -10.49 8.12
C ILE A 3 -5.95 -11.31 6.90
N GLN A 4 -5.74 -12.60 7.08
CA GLN A 4 -5.38 -13.51 5.98
C GLN A 4 -6.56 -13.80 5.06
N GLN A 5 -7.75 -13.97 5.63
CA GLN A 5 -8.97 -14.25 4.89
C GLN A 5 -9.33 -13.10 3.94
N PHE A 6 -9.23 -11.85 4.40
CA PHE A 6 -9.47 -10.66 3.58
C PHE A 6 -8.25 -10.22 2.76
N GLY A 7 -7.08 -10.85 2.94
CA GLY A 7 -5.88 -10.48 2.20
C GLY A 7 -5.36 -9.07 2.49
N CYS A 8 -5.68 -8.52 3.67
CA CYS A 8 -5.32 -7.16 4.03
C CYS A 8 -3.81 -6.95 4.10
N GLY A 9 -3.29 -6.03 3.31
CA GLY A 9 -1.90 -5.55 3.34
C GLY A 9 -1.72 -4.33 4.23
N GLY A 10 -0.61 -3.63 4.01
CA GLY A 10 -0.28 -2.39 4.70
C GLY A 10 -0.05 -2.54 6.20
N PRO A 11 -0.02 -1.42 6.94
CA PRO A 11 0.21 -1.43 8.39
C PRO A 11 -0.81 -2.27 9.17
N ILE A 12 -2.04 -2.40 8.67
CA ILE A 12 -3.08 -3.21 9.31
C ILE A 12 -2.73 -4.70 9.20
N GLY A 13 -2.39 -5.16 8.00
CA GLY A 13 -1.96 -6.54 7.78
C GLY A 13 -0.71 -6.89 8.59
N ARG A 14 0.28 -5.99 8.57
CA ARG A 14 1.55 -6.18 9.28
C ARG A 14 1.39 -6.11 10.81
N ALA A 15 0.43 -5.36 11.33
CA ALA A 15 0.08 -5.37 12.76
C ALA A 15 -0.47 -6.71 13.24
N GLY A 16 -1.04 -7.50 12.34
CA GLY A 16 -1.54 -8.85 12.62
C GLY A 16 -0.63 -9.97 12.13
N GLY A 17 0.64 -9.69 11.87
CA GLY A 17 1.66 -10.69 11.53
C GLY A 17 1.75 -11.05 10.04
N ARG A 18 0.98 -10.42 9.15
CA ARG A 18 1.09 -10.65 7.71
C ARG A 18 2.25 -9.82 7.13
N ALA A 19 3.39 -10.46 6.89
CA ALA A 19 4.60 -9.82 6.36
C ALA A 19 4.50 -9.51 4.85
N PHE A 20 3.38 -8.92 4.43
CA PHE A 20 3.18 -8.50 3.05
C PHE A 20 3.47 -7.01 2.89
N ASP A 21 4.31 -6.70 1.91
CA ASP A 21 4.61 -5.36 1.42
C ASP A 21 4.97 -5.50 -0.07
N ALA A 22 4.31 -4.77 -0.94
CA ALA A 22 4.51 -4.92 -2.39
C ALA A 22 5.95 -4.60 -2.81
N ARG A 23 6.64 -3.72 -2.09
CA ARG A 23 8.06 -3.38 -2.32
C ARG A 23 9.02 -4.53 -2.04
N PHE A 24 8.60 -5.49 -1.19
CA PHE A 24 9.39 -6.64 -0.75
C PHE A 24 8.92 -7.96 -1.36
N THR A 25 7.61 -8.23 -1.27
CA THR A 25 7.03 -9.52 -1.70
C THR A 25 6.93 -9.64 -3.22
N SER A 26 6.66 -8.51 -3.89
CA SER A 26 6.56 -8.41 -5.35
C SER A 26 7.51 -7.32 -5.84
N ALA A 27 8.75 -7.37 -5.35
CA ALA A 27 9.74 -6.31 -5.53
C ALA A 27 9.81 -5.81 -6.97
N TYR A 28 9.92 -4.52 -7.10
CA TYR A 28 10.06 -3.80 -8.35
C TYR A 28 11.18 -2.76 -8.22
N PRO A 29 11.84 -2.35 -9.31
CA PRO A 29 12.94 -1.40 -9.25
C PRO A 29 12.52 -0.07 -8.58
N PRO A 30 13.37 0.52 -7.71
CA PRO A 30 14.71 0.05 -7.32
C PRO A 30 14.74 -0.87 -6.08
N TYR A 31 13.59 -1.24 -5.51
CA TYR A 31 13.49 -1.92 -4.20
C TYR A 31 14.23 -3.27 -4.14
N GLU A 32 14.40 -3.95 -5.28
CA GLU A 32 15.15 -5.21 -5.37
C GLU A 32 16.62 -5.08 -4.92
N GLN A 33 17.16 -3.87 -5.00
CA GLN A 33 18.57 -3.57 -4.71
C GLN A 33 18.75 -2.84 -3.38
N LEU A 34 17.66 -2.48 -2.69
CA LEU A 34 17.70 -1.72 -1.45
C LEU A 34 17.63 -2.64 -0.22
N GLY A 35 18.31 -2.24 0.84
CA GLY A 35 18.27 -2.91 2.14
C GLY A 35 16.94 -2.65 2.87
N PHE A 36 15.94 -3.47 2.61
CA PHE A 36 14.59 -3.31 3.14
C PHE A 36 13.97 -4.64 3.54
N ALA A 37 13.25 -4.64 4.68
CA ALA A 37 12.39 -5.74 5.10
C ALA A 37 11.17 -5.19 5.85
N PRO A 38 9.95 -5.72 5.62
CA PRO A 38 8.75 -5.23 6.27
C PRO A 38 8.81 -5.42 7.80
N LEU A 39 8.43 -4.39 8.54
CA LEU A 39 8.19 -4.50 9.98
C LEU A 39 6.87 -5.24 10.22
N THR A 40 6.84 -6.10 11.25
CA THR A 40 5.63 -6.84 11.64
C THR A 40 5.43 -6.82 13.14
N ARG A 41 4.17 -6.91 13.55
CA ARG A 41 3.71 -7.17 14.92
C ARG A 41 2.63 -8.25 14.86
N THR A 42 2.25 -8.80 16.01
CA THR A 42 1.20 -9.82 16.12
C THR A 42 0.05 -9.42 17.02
N ASP A 43 0.19 -8.29 17.72
CA ASP A 43 -0.76 -7.84 18.74
C ASP A 43 -2.09 -7.36 18.14
N SER A 44 -2.10 -6.92 16.89
CA SER A 44 -3.29 -6.45 16.14
C SER A 44 -4.07 -5.31 16.80
N ASP A 45 -3.51 -4.61 17.78
CA ASP A 45 -4.13 -3.53 18.52
C ASP A 45 -3.75 -2.13 17.97
N VAL A 46 -4.28 -1.09 18.58
CA VAL A 46 -3.96 0.31 18.23
C VAL A 46 -2.48 0.60 18.40
N ASN A 47 -1.87 0.09 19.47
CA ASN A 47 -0.45 0.30 19.75
C ASN A 47 0.43 -0.31 18.67
N ALA A 48 0.14 -1.55 18.25
CA ALA A 48 0.86 -2.21 17.16
C ALA A 48 0.79 -1.40 15.85
N ARG A 49 -0.39 -0.89 15.51
CA ARG A 49 -0.58 -0.07 14.30
C ARG A 49 0.17 1.26 14.35
N VAL A 50 0.21 1.91 15.52
CA VAL A 50 0.98 3.16 15.72
C VAL A 50 2.49 2.88 15.67
N TRP A 51 2.94 1.84 16.35
CA TRP A 51 4.34 1.43 16.38
C TRP A 51 4.87 1.14 14.96
N LEU A 52 4.10 0.40 14.16
CA LEU A 52 4.47 0.13 12.77
C LEU A 52 4.62 1.41 11.96
N ARG A 53 3.68 2.35 12.05
CA ARG A 53 3.78 3.62 11.31
C ARG A 53 5.00 4.43 11.68
N ILE A 54 5.35 4.49 12.97
CA ILE A 54 6.56 5.17 13.43
C ILE A 54 7.81 4.49 12.87
N GLY A 55 7.88 3.16 12.96
CA GLY A 55 8.99 2.38 12.42
C GLY A 55 9.13 2.50 10.90
N GLU A 56 8.01 2.50 10.17
CA GLU A 56 7.99 2.66 8.71
C GLU A 56 8.44 4.06 8.25
N VAL A 57 8.25 5.10 9.07
CA VAL A 57 8.85 6.42 8.79
C VAL A 57 10.36 6.33 8.82
N GLY A 58 10.95 5.69 9.84
CA GLY A 58 12.40 5.47 9.90
C GLY A 58 12.93 4.67 8.73
N GLN A 59 12.24 3.58 8.35
CA GLN A 59 12.61 2.80 7.17
C GLN A 59 12.51 3.62 5.88
N SER A 60 11.47 4.44 5.74
CA SER A 60 11.31 5.29 4.55
C SER A 60 12.42 6.31 4.41
N LEU A 61 12.88 6.90 5.52
CA LEU A 61 14.04 7.81 5.51
C LEU A 61 15.33 7.09 5.08
N ALA A 62 15.58 5.89 5.62
CA ALA A 62 16.72 5.08 5.24
C ALA A 62 16.69 4.63 3.76
N LEU A 63 15.50 4.34 3.23
CA LEU A 63 15.33 4.04 1.80
C LEU A 63 15.57 5.25 0.91
N ILE A 64 15.12 6.44 1.33
CA ILE A 64 15.38 7.69 0.61
C ILE A 64 16.88 7.96 0.53
N GLU A 65 17.63 7.79 1.62
CA GLU A 65 19.09 7.93 1.63
C GLU A 65 19.75 6.97 0.63
N GLN A 66 19.40 5.67 0.66
CA GLN A 66 19.92 4.68 -0.26
C GLN A 66 19.61 5.02 -1.73
N ILE A 67 18.41 5.52 -2.02
CA ILE A 67 18.00 5.91 -3.38
C ILE A 67 18.80 7.13 -3.84
N LEU A 68 19.01 8.12 -2.98
CA LEU A 68 19.78 9.32 -3.31
C LEU A 68 21.24 9.00 -3.59
N ASP A 69 21.84 8.10 -2.79
CA ASP A 69 23.23 7.66 -2.98
C ASP A 69 23.43 6.89 -4.30
N GLN A 70 22.40 6.24 -4.81
CA GLN A 70 22.44 5.43 -6.02
C GLN A 70 21.76 6.12 -7.22
N LEU A 71 21.45 7.41 -7.11
CA LEU A 71 20.70 8.12 -8.15
C LEU A 71 21.51 8.16 -9.45
N PRO A 72 21.03 7.63 -10.57
CA PRO A 72 21.77 7.64 -11.84
C PRO A 72 21.94 9.06 -12.37
N ILE A 73 23.11 9.33 -12.91
CA ILE A 73 23.34 10.58 -13.64
C ILE A 73 22.67 10.49 -15.00
N GLY A 74 21.78 11.43 -15.31
CA GLY A 74 21.06 11.41 -16.57
C GLY A 74 19.94 12.45 -16.65
N PRO A 75 19.16 12.45 -17.73
CA PRO A 75 18.04 13.36 -17.87
C PRO A 75 16.94 13.01 -16.85
N VAL A 76 16.44 14.04 -16.17
CA VAL A 76 15.36 13.91 -15.17
C VAL A 76 13.97 13.76 -15.81
N ARG A 77 13.89 13.86 -17.14
CA ARG A 77 12.66 13.78 -17.89
C ARG A 77 12.87 13.03 -19.21
N VAL A 78 11.92 12.17 -19.52
CA VAL A 78 11.81 11.51 -20.84
C VAL A 78 10.45 11.84 -21.43
N ASP A 79 10.42 12.28 -22.68
CA ASP A 79 9.16 12.50 -23.38
C ASP A 79 8.52 11.17 -23.76
N VAL A 80 7.31 10.95 -23.26
CA VAL A 80 6.54 9.73 -23.57
C VAL A 80 5.82 9.92 -24.88
N SER A 81 6.24 9.19 -25.93
CA SER A 81 5.47 9.11 -27.16
C SER A 81 4.20 8.30 -26.93
N ARG A 82 3.06 8.79 -27.40
CA ARG A 82 1.83 7.99 -27.42
C ARG A 82 2.05 6.83 -28.41
N SER A 83 2.11 5.62 -27.87
CA SER A 83 2.21 4.43 -28.75
C SER A 83 0.88 4.26 -29.45
N GLY A 84 0.91 4.08 -30.78
CA GLY A 84 -0.26 3.76 -31.58
C GLY A 84 -0.72 2.30 -31.45
N GLN A 85 -0.56 1.67 -30.29
CA GLN A 85 -0.98 0.28 -30.06
C GLN A 85 -1.93 0.22 -28.86
N ALA A 86 -3.05 -0.49 -29.08
CA ALA A 86 -3.92 -0.87 -27.98
C ALA A 86 -3.20 -1.87 -27.06
N GLY A 87 -3.44 -1.78 -25.75
CA GLY A 87 -2.81 -2.66 -24.79
C GLY A 87 -3.47 -2.62 -23.42
N GLU A 88 -3.10 -3.59 -22.62
CA GLU A 88 -3.51 -3.66 -21.22
C GLU A 88 -2.28 -3.78 -20.33
N GLY A 89 -2.37 -3.18 -19.13
CA GLY A 89 -1.31 -3.28 -18.15
C GLY A 89 -1.87 -3.22 -16.72
N MET A 90 -1.14 -3.81 -15.80
CA MET A 90 -1.47 -3.82 -14.39
C MET A 90 -0.21 -3.52 -13.57
N ALA A 91 -0.35 -2.70 -12.54
CA ALA A 91 0.70 -2.42 -11.57
C ALA A 91 0.18 -2.59 -10.15
N LEU A 92 1.04 -3.11 -9.29
CA LEU A 92 0.83 -3.21 -7.84
C LEU A 92 1.96 -2.45 -7.15
N ILE A 93 1.61 -1.48 -6.34
CA ILE A 93 2.58 -0.66 -5.59
C ILE A 93 2.18 -0.59 -4.12
N GLU A 94 3.16 -0.42 -3.24
CA GLU A 94 2.87 -0.16 -1.81
C GLU A 94 2.61 1.33 -1.61
N GLY A 95 1.43 1.64 -1.11
CA GLY A 95 1.06 2.97 -0.65
C GLY A 95 1.06 3.08 0.86
N PHE A 96 0.78 4.27 1.39
CA PHE A 96 0.74 4.52 2.83
C PHE A 96 -0.24 3.63 3.61
N ARG A 97 -1.34 3.22 2.96
CA ARG A 97 -2.39 2.36 3.57
C ARG A 97 -2.22 0.88 3.25
N GLY A 98 -1.34 0.55 2.31
CA GLY A 98 -1.13 -0.80 1.81
C GLY A 98 -1.04 -0.84 0.30
N ASP A 99 -1.19 -2.00 -0.27
CA ASP A 99 -1.02 -2.27 -1.69
C ASP A 99 -2.14 -1.68 -2.54
N ILE A 100 -1.76 -0.80 -3.47
CA ILE A 100 -2.62 -0.17 -4.46
C ILE A 100 -2.45 -0.94 -5.78
N LEU A 101 -3.55 -1.41 -6.35
CA LEU A 101 -3.56 -2.02 -7.68
C LEU A 101 -4.21 -1.08 -8.67
N VAL A 102 -3.58 -0.91 -9.84
CA VAL A 102 -4.18 -0.17 -10.96
C VAL A 102 -4.11 -1.04 -12.20
N TRP A 103 -5.25 -1.28 -12.83
CA TRP A 103 -5.34 -1.90 -14.15
C TRP A 103 -5.81 -0.87 -15.17
N LEU A 104 -5.14 -0.85 -16.33
CA LEU A 104 -5.42 0.07 -17.42
C LEU A 104 -5.61 -0.68 -18.73
N ARG A 105 -6.57 -0.22 -19.53
CA ARG A 105 -6.68 -0.55 -20.95
C ARG A 105 -6.56 0.72 -21.78
N LEU A 106 -5.70 0.67 -22.80
CA LEU A 106 -5.46 1.77 -23.74
C LEU A 106 -6.03 1.44 -25.10
N ASN A 107 -6.58 2.45 -25.76
CA ASN A 107 -6.93 2.40 -27.17
C ASN A 107 -5.69 2.54 -28.06
N ALA A 108 -5.84 2.26 -29.37
CA ALA A 108 -4.76 2.39 -30.35
C ALA A 108 -4.20 3.82 -30.47
N ASP A 109 -4.99 4.84 -30.15
CA ASP A 109 -4.58 6.24 -30.15
C ASP A 109 -3.87 6.69 -28.84
N GLY A 110 -3.66 5.77 -27.89
CA GLY A 110 -3.05 6.03 -26.60
C GLY A 110 -3.98 6.65 -25.57
N THR A 111 -5.27 6.77 -25.84
CA THR A 111 -6.27 7.21 -24.84
C THR A 111 -6.65 6.07 -23.91
N VAL A 112 -7.04 6.40 -22.68
CA VAL A 112 -7.49 5.41 -21.69
C VAL A 112 -8.90 4.93 -22.04
N ALA A 113 -9.03 3.66 -22.42
CA ALA A 113 -10.31 3.01 -22.67
C ALA A 113 -11.00 2.61 -21.34
N ARG A 114 -10.22 2.15 -20.37
CA ARG A 114 -10.71 1.78 -19.03
C ARG A 114 -9.58 1.87 -18.01
N CYS A 115 -9.93 2.35 -16.83
CA CYS A 115 -9.07 2.33 -15.65
C CYS A 115 -9.83 1.68 -14.49
N HIS A 116 -9.18 0.79 -13.77
CA HIS A 116 -9.72 0.19 -12.56
C HIS A 116 -8.66 0.28 -11.46
N PRO A 117 -8.74 1.27 -10.57
CA PRO A 117 -7.96 1.34 -9.36
C PRO A 117 -8.61 0.48 -8.25
N ARG A 118 -7.79 -0.06 -7.36
CA ARG A 118 -8.22 -0.71 -6.14
C ARG A 118 -7.43 -0.12 -4.97
N ASP A 119 -8.14 0.48 -4.03
CA ASP A 119 -7.57 1.01 -2.81
C ASP A 119 -7.45 -0.08 -1.73
N PRO A 120 -6.37 -0.13 -0.94
CA PRO A 120 -6.21 -1.11 0.14
C PRO A 120 -7.29 -1.01 1.23
N SER A 121 -7.98 0.13 1.35
CA SER A 121 -9.07 0.31 2.31
C SER A 121 -10.24 -0.64 2.09
N TRP A 122 -10.42 -1.18 0.88
CA TRP A 122 -11.44 -2.20 0.60
C TRP A 122 -11.32 -3.41 1.53
N PHE A 123 -10.10 -3.80 1.86
CA PHE A 123 -9.83 -4.95 2.73
C PHE A 123 -9.79 -4.58 4.21
N GLN A 124 -9.74 -3.30 4.54
CA GLN A 124 -9.59 -2.81 5.91
C GLN A 124 -10.93 -2.63 6.62
N TRP A 125 -12.00 -2.26 5.89
CA TRP A 125 -13.31 -2.01 6.48
C TRP A 125 -13.91 -3.20 7.23
N PRO A 126 -13.93 -4.43 6.67
CA PRO A 126 -14.43 -5.60 7.41
C PRO A 126 -13.60 -5.92 8.66
N LEU A 127 -12.30 -5.58 8.63
CA LEU A 127 -11.43 -5.77 9.79
C LEU A 127 -11.68 -4.71 10.87
N LEU A 128 -12.02 -3.48 10.49
CA LEU A 128 -12.42 -2.44 11.43
C LEU A 128 -13.72 -2.82 12.14
N GLU A 129 -14.71 -3.31 11.40
CA GLU A 129 -15.98 -3.81 11.97
C GLU A 129 -15.72 -4.89 13.03
N ALA A 130 -14.87 -5.87 12.73
CA ALA A 130 -14.51 -6.91 13.68
C ALA A 130 -13.68 -6.38 14.87
N ALA A 131 -12.84 -5.35 14.65
CA ALA A 131 -11.97 -4.80 15.69
C ALA A 131 -12.72 -3.96 16.74
N ILE A 132 -13.91 -3.44 16.40
CA ILE A 132 -14.73 -2.64 17.33
C ILE A 132 -15.67 -3.46 18.16
N GLU A 133 -15.86 -4.74 17.84
CA GLU A 133 -16.72 -5.63 18.62
C GLU A 133 -16.24 -5.71 20.08
N GLY A 134 -17.16 -5.57 21.02
CA GLY A 134 -16.87 -5.63 22.45
C GLY A 134 -16.20 -4.38 23.04
N ASN A 135 -15.90 -3.37 22.26
CA ASN A 135 -15.39 -2.08 22.74
C ASN A 135 -16.54 -1.14 23.12
N ILE A 136 -16.26 -0.16 23.98
CA ILE A 136 -17.23 0.90 24.28
C ILE A 136 -17.28 1.91 23.12
N VAL A 137 -18.42 2.60 22.96
CA VAL A 137 -18.61 3.58 21.88
C VAL A 137 -17.53 4.65 21.84
N ALA A 138 -17.00 5.05 23.01
CA ALA A 138 -15.94 6.05 23.13
C ALA A 138 -14.60 5.61 22.51
N ASP A 139 -14.35 4.31 22.33
CA ASP A 139 -13.13 3.78 21.72
C ASP A 139 -13.17 3.77 20.18
N PHE A 140 -14.36 3.88 19.60
CA PHE A 140 -14.52 3.83 18.15
C PHE A 140 -13.67 4.87 17.40
N PRO A 141 -13.64 6.17 17.78
CA PRO A 141 -12.81 7.16 17.09
C PRO A 141 -11.33 6.81 17.10
N LEU A 142 -10.81 6.30 18.21
CA LEU A 142 -9.41 5.87 18.33
C LEU A 142 -9.12 4.66 17.44
N CYS A 143 -9.97 3.65 17.50
CA CYS A 143 -9.86 2.45 16.69
C CYS A 143 -9.92 2.80 15.19
N ASN A 144 -10.95 3.53 14.76
CA ASN A 144 -11.12 3.97 13.38
C ASN A 144 -9.92 4.80 12.89
N LYS A 145 -9.47 5.78 13.66
CA LYS A 145 -8.30 6.59 13.29
C LYS A 145 -7.04 5.75 13.17
N SER A 146 -6.87 4.72 14.00
CA SER A 146 -5.72 3.82 13.93
C SER A 146 -5.70 2.97 12.65
N PHE A 147 -6.83 2.65 12.07
CA PHE A 147 -6.94 2.02 10.75
C PHE A 147 -6.58 3.00 9.63
N ASN A 148 -7.05 4.24 9.75
CA ASN A 148 -6.82 5.30 8.77
C ASN A 148 -7.30 4.95 7.36
N GLY A 149 -8.43 4.24 7.25
CA GLY A 149 -9.06 3.90 5.97
C GLY A 149 -9.43 5.14 5.14
N SER A 150 -9.40 5.00 3.83
CA SER A 150 -9.87 6.02 2.90
C SER A 150 -11.35 5.80 2.58
N TYR A 151 -12.21 6.75 2.93
CA TYR A 151 -13.63 6.67 2.59
C TYR A 151 -13.83 6.78 1.07
N SER A 152 -13.20 7.75 0.44
CA SER A 152 -13.27 7.91 -1.02
C SER A 152 -12.60 6.76 -1.78
N GLY A 153 -11.52 6.17 -1.23
CA GLY A 153 -10.87 5.01 -1.82
C GLY A 153 -11.71 3.73 -1.75
N HIS A 154 -12.67 3.66 -0.82
CA HIS A 154 -13.60 2.55 -0.74
C HIS A 154 -14.70 2.60 -1.82
N ASP A 155 -15.03 3.80 -2.27
CA ASP A 155 -16.11 4.06 -3.23
C ASP A 155 -15.65 4.03 -4.72
N LEU A 156 -14.42 3.58 -5.00
CA LEU A 156 -13.84 3.48 -6.35
C LEU A 156 -14.44 2.34 -7.18
#